data_c4c816f70064174a9f91d925cc64ee5a
#
_entry.id   c4c816f70064174a9f91d925cc64ee5a
#
_cell.length_a   1.000
_cell.length_b   1.000
_cell.length_c   1.000
_cell.angle_alpha   90.00
_cell.angle_beta   90.00
_cell.angle_gamma   90.00
#
_symmetry.space_group_name_H-M   'P 1'
#
loop_
_entity.id
_entity.type
_entity.pdbx_description
1 polymer ?
#
loop_
_entity_poly.entity_id
_entity_poly.type
_entity_poly.pdbx_seq_one_letter_code
_entity_poly.pdbx_strand_id
1 'polypeptide(L)'
;DVLDFMPCYRFKNDSKGQYIPAELYRYIHLVRGKPEFKIKYSPAPNYARGKVIYNTTSDYIETYCSSDSKDRQYLYSSLPLEDISLKRTVQLEKDEFMLLSYNEKVIPIDIEREKLEYCRTLVYWLNWTNRSKKYTLYNDVIERSLLVLKLMSYYKGAVLAALTTSLPETVGDVRNWDYRFCWLRDASMSIETMFRVGHAGAARRFMKFIQSTFVANRRSYQIMYGIRGERKLTEVILEHLSGYKDSRPVRIGNDAYHQRQNDSFGYLMDLIYQYYRLMPGTLDEIEDMWEMVKSILDTVQEDWQKPDKGIWEIRG
;
A
#
# COMPACT_ATOMS: atom_id res chain seq x y z
N ASP A 1 25.46 -7.00 -7.31
CA ASP A 1 24.41 -6.39 -6.47
C ASP A 1 23.06 -6.49 -7.15
N VAL A 2 21.99 -6.65 -6.36
CA VAL A 2 20.61 -6.65 -6.86
C VAL A 2 19.83 -5.58 -6.13
N LEU A 3 19.10 -4.76 -6.89
CA LEU A 3 18.31 -3.66 -6.38
C LEU A 3 16.87 -3.77 -6.88
N ASP A 4 15.93 -3.90 -5.96
CA ASP A 4 14.50 -3.91 -6.26
C ASP A 4 13.86 -2.56 -5.91
N PHE A 5 13.05 -2.00 -6.82
CA PHE A 5 12.32 -0.76 -6.56
C PHE A 5 11.02 -0.67 -7.36
N MET A 6 10.09 0.12 -6.86
CA MET A 6 8.89 0.53 -7.58
C MET A 6 8.99 2.03 -7.89
N PRO A 7 8.84 2.47 -9.14
CA PRO A 7 8.97 3.88 -9.50
C PRO A 7 7.99 4.75 -8.73
N CYS A 8 8.52 5.84 -8.16
CA CYS A 8 7.72 6.81 -7.45
C CYS A 8 8.37 8.19 -7.56
N TYR A 9 7.76 9.11 -8.34
CA TYR A 9 8.25 10.48 -8.46
C TYR A 9 7.15 11.44 -8.95
N ARG A 10 7.45 12.73 -9.01
CA ARG A 10 6.54 13.75 -9.55
C ARG A 10 7.08 14.28 -10.86
N PHE A 11 6.20 14.51 -11.82
CA PHE A 11 6.57 15.20 -13.05
C PHE A 11 6.89 16.67 -12.75
N LYS A 12 7.93 17.20 -13.39
CA LYS A 12 8.39 18.57 -13.20
C LYS A 12 7.33 19.62 -13.58
N ASN A 13 6.56 19.34 -14.62
CA ASN A 13 5.57 20.25 -15.21
C ASN A 13 4.13 20.03 -14.71
N ASP A 14 3.91 19.03 -13.85
CA ASP A 14 2.61 18.76 -13.26
C ASP A 14 2.75 18.70 -11.73
N SER A 15 2.39 19.79 -11.08
CA SER A 15 2.44 19.88 -9.60
C SER A 15 1.48 18.92 -8.91
N LYS A 16 0.53 18.34 -9.63
CA LYS A 16 -0.49 17.40 -9.10
C LYS A 16 -0.23 15.96 -9.55
N GLY A 17 0.50 15.76 -10.66
CA GLY A 17 0.80 14.45 -11.21
C GLY A 17 1.90 13.74 -10.44
N GLN A 18 1.62 12.50 -10.04
CA GLN A 18 2.61 11.60 -9.45
C GLN A 18 2.67 10.34 -10.31
N TYR A 19 3.88 9.97 -10.71
CA TYR A 19 4.14 8.71 -11.41
C TYR A 19 4.34 7.62 -10.37
N ILE A 20 3.42 6.68 -10.31
CA ILE A 20 3.39 5.53 -9.40
C ILE A 20 2.76 4.34 -10.12
N PRO A 21 3.38 3.84 -11.18
CA PRO A 21 2.84 2.70 -11.92
C PRO A 21 2.86 1.43 -11.06
N ALA A 22 2.04 0.46 -11.44
CA ALA A 22 2.06 -0.86 -10.82
C ALA A 22 3.19 -1.71 -11.41
N GLU A 23 4.41 -1.26 -11.23
CA GLU A 23 5.64 -1.82 -11.81
C GLU A 23 6.66 -2.11 -10.72
N LEU A 24 7.33 -3.26 -10.83
CA LEU A 24 8.46 -3.65 -9.99
C LEU A 24 9.68 -3.84 -10.88
N TYR A 25 10.72 -3.06 -10.64
CA TYR A 25 12.01 -3.15 -11.31
C TYR A 25 12.99 -3.93 -10.45
N ARG A 26 13.79 -4.75 -11.12
CA ARG A 26 14.95 -5.42 -10.54
C ARG A 26 16.18 -5.12 -11.37
N TYR A 27 17.05 -4.28 -10.85
CA TYR A 27 18.34 -3.94 -11.43
C TYR A 27 19.42 -4.88 -10.89
N ILE A 28 20.15 -5.52 -11.80
CA ILE A 28 21.23 -6.45 -11.48
C ILE A 28 22.54 -5.79 -11.92
N HIS A 29 23.30 -5.30 -10.96
CA HIS A 29 24.56 -4.60 -11.21
C HIS A 29 25.73 -5.54 -11.08
N LEU A 30 26.56 -5.59 -12.13
CA LEU A 30 27.81 -6.36 -12.16
C LEU A 30 28.92 -5.57 -11.46
N VAL A 31 29.23 -5.91 -10.22
CA VAL A 31 30.33 -5.27 -9.46
C VAL A 31 31.69 -5.82 -9.90
N ARG A 32 31.82 -7.15 -10.02
CA ARG A 32 33.06 -7.83 -10.44
C ARG A 32 32.83 -9.30 -10.78
N GLY A 33 33.75 -9.88 -11.55
CA GLY A 33 33.73 -11.31 -11.87
C GLY A 33 32.69 -11.66 -12.93
N LYS A 34 32.33 -12.94 -13.00
CA LYS A 34 31.32 -13.51 -13.89
C LYS A 34 30.35 -14.37 -13.08
N PRO A 35 29.48 -13.76 -12.27
CA PRO A 35 28.54 -14.52 -11.45
C PRO A 35 27.54 -15.27 -12.30
N GLU A 36 27.22 -16.49 -11.88
CA GLU A 36 26.18 -17.31 -12.48
C GLU A 36 24.97 -17.40 -11.55
N PHE A 37 23.78 -17.34 -12.11
CA PHE A 37 22.53 -17.44 -11.35
C PHE A 37 21.40 -18.03 -12.20
N LYS A 38 20.31 -18.40 -11.53
CA LYS A 38 19.06 -18.81 -12.18
C LYS A 38 17.94 -17.88 -11.76
N ILE A 39 17.07 -17.56 -12.72
CA ILE A 39 15.86 -16.80 -12.46
C ILE A 39 14.71 -17.78 -12.28
N LYS A 40 14.01 -17.64 -11.15
CA LYS A 40 12.77 -18.35 -10.90
C LYS A 40 11.61 -17.36 -10.97
N TYR A 41 10.92 -17.32 -12.10
CA TYR A 41 9.67 -16.60 -12.26
C TYR A 41 8.50 -17.55 -11.99
N SER A 42 7.78 -17.32 -10.88
CA SER A 42 6.72 -18.23 -10.42
C SER A 42 5.57 -17.38 -9.83
N PRO A 43 4.87 -16.61 -10.67
CA PRO A 43 3.75 -15.80 -10.22
C PRO A 43 2.57 -16.66 -9.79
N ALA A 44 1.75 -16.12 -8.89
CA ALA A 44 0.53 -16.77 -8.40
C ALA A 44 -0.65 -15.76 -8.43
N PRO A 45 -1.06 -15.29 -9.63
CA PRO A 45 -2.13 -14.31 -9.75
C PRO A 45 -3.43 -14.83 -9.17
N ASN A 46 -4.32 -13.93 -8.76
CA ASN A 46 -5.59 -14.24 -8.11
C ASN A 46 -5.45 -15.21 -6.92
N TYR A 47 -4.42 -14.99 -6.08
CA TYR A 47 -4.16 -15.82 -4.89
C TYR A 47 -4.01 -17.33 -5.20
N ALA A 48 -3.45 -17.68 -6.34
CA ALA A 48 -3.27 -19.07 -6.80
C ALA A 48 -4.59 -19.89 -6.88
N ARG A 49 -5.73 -19.24 -7.14
CA ARG A 49 -7.04 -19.90 -7.26
C ARG A 49 -7.23 -20.71 -8.55
N GLY A 50 -6.29 -20.64 -9.46
CA GLY A 50 -6.34 -21.36 -10.72
C GLY A 50 -4.94 -21.64 -11.28
N LYS A 51 -4.89 -22.32 -12.42
CA LYS A 51 -3.62 -22.57 -13.12
C LYS A 51 -3.06 -21.26 -13.69
N VAL A 52 -1.76 -21.08 -13.60
CA VAL A 52 -1.06 -19.97 -14.24
C VAL A 52 -0.85 -20.30 -15.71
N ILE A 53 -1.27 -19.41 -16.58
CA ILE A 53 -1.03 -19.46 -18.02
C ILE A 53 0.14 -18.56 -18.34
N TYR A 54 1.07 -19.05 -19.15
CA TYR A 54 2.26 -18.34 -19.61
C TYR A 54 2.23 -18.21 -21.13
N ASN A 55 2.38 -17.00 -21.63
CA ASN A 55 2.53 -16.68 -23.05
C ASN A 55 3.84 -15.92 -23.24
N THR A 56 4.84 -16.55 -23.85
CA THR A 56 6.13 -15.89 -24.13
C THR A 56 6.09 -15.31 -25.53
N THR A 57 6.42 -14.02 -25.64
CA THR A 57 6.61 -13.28 -26.90
C THR A 57 8.09 -12.94 -27.07
N SER A 58 8.43 -12.14 -28.11
CA SER A 58 9.78 -11.57 -28.26
C SER A 58 10.13 -10.57 -27.16
N ASP A 59 9.14 -9.87 -26.60
CA ASP A 59 9.35 -8.68 -25.76
C ASP A 59 9.04 -8.92 -24.28
N TYR A 60 8.15 -9.88 -23.96
CA TYR A 60 7.71 -10.13 -22.58
C TYR A 60 7.16 -11.56 -22.39
N ILE A 61 7.11 -11.97 -21.12
CA ILE A 61 6.34 -13.14 -20.68
C ILE A 61 5.05 -12.60 -20.04
N GLU A 62 3.90 -12.88 -20.67
CA GLU A 62 2.59 -12.59 -20.09
C GLU A 62 2.17 -13.76 -19.20
N THR A 63 1.62 -13.43 -18.03
CA THR A 63 1.04 -14.42 -17.11
C THR A 63 -0.30 -13.98 -16.57
N TYR A 64 -1.23 -14.92 -16.44
CA TYR A 64 -2.54 -14.70 -15.83
C TYR A 64 -3.10 -15.99 -15.23
N CYS A 65 -4.13 -15.85 -14.38
CA CYS A 65 -4.83 -16.99 -13.83
C CYS A 65 -5.90 -17.49 -14.80
N SER A 66 -6.00 -18.81 -14.98
CA SER A 66 -7.01 -19.44 -15.86
C SER A 66 -8.46 -19.16 -15.40
N SER A 67 -8.67 -18.93 -14.10
CA SER A 67 -9.97 -18.59 -13.51
C SER A 67 -10.29 -17.10 -13.56
N ASP A 68 -9.30 -16.24 -13.80
CA ASP A 68 -9.47 -14.78 -13.91
C ASP A 68 -8.41 -14.19 -14.85
N SER A 69 -8.79 -13.99 -16.09
CA SER A 69 -7.89 -13.45 -17.12
C SER A 69 -7.75 -11.93 -17.08
N LYS A 70 -8.38 -11.24 -16.12
CA LYS A 70 -8.29 -9.79 -15.99
C LYS A 70 -6.99 -9.37 -15.27
N ASP A 71 -6.52 -10.20 -14.34
CA ASP A 71 -5.26 -9.98 -13.62
C ASP A 71 -4.10 -10.50 -14.46
N ARG A 72 -3.44 -9.60 -15.17
CA ARG A 72 -2.30 -9.91 -16.04
C ARG A 72 -1.01 -9.34 -15.50
N GLN A 73 0.06 -10.08 -15.68
CA GLN A 73 1.41 -9.64 -15.37
C GLN A 73 2.27 -9.77 -16.62
N TYR A 74 3.14 -8.80 -16.85
CA TYR A 74 4.05 -8.76 -17.99
C TYR A 74 5.47 -8.64 -17.46
N LEU A 75 6.28 -9.68 -17.68
CA LEU A 75 7.69 -9.68 -17.30
C LEU A 75 8.52 -9.32 -18.53
N TYR A 76 9.21 -8.22 -18.47
CA TYR A 76 10.22 -7.76 -19.42
C TYR A 76 11.62 -8.04 -18.85
N SER A 77 12.61 -8.26 -19.70
CA SER A 77 13.99 -8.47 -19.27
C SER A 77 14.97 -8.10 -20.36
N SER A 78 16.14 -7.63 -19.99
CA SER A 78 17.29 -7.50 -20.88
C SER A 78 17.98 -8.86 -21.10
N LEU A 79 17.75 -9.83 -20.21
CA LEU A 79 18.17 -11.22 -20.39
C LEU A 79 17.20 -11.96 -21.32
N PRO A 80 17.66 -13.00 -22.04
CA PRO A 80 16.79 -13.78 -22.91
C PRO A 80 15.60 -14.38 -22.15
N LEU A 81 14.39 -14.07 -22.59
CA LEU A 81 13.16 -14.56 -21.97
C LEU A 81 13.03 -16.08 -22.02
N GLU A 82 13.65 -16.71 -23.02
CA GLU A 82 13.72 -18.17 -23.13
C GLU A 82 14.51 -18.79 -21.96
N ASP A 83 15.62 -18.19 -21.56
CA ASP A 83 16.44 -18.69 -20.44
C ASP A 83 15.69 -18.57 -19.11
N ILE A 84 14.87 -17.53 -18.96
CA ILE A 84 13.98 -17.35 -17.79
C ILE A 84 12.89 -18.45 -17.81
N SER A 85 12.23 -18.66 -18.95
CA SER A 85 11.16 -19.66 -19.10
C SER A 85 11.66 -21.09 -18.86
N LEU A 86 12.85 -21.41 -19.36
CA LEU A 86 13.48 -22.71 -19.22
C LEU A 86 14.33 -22.87 -17.95
N LYS A 87 14.40 -21.82 -17.12
CA LYS A 87 15.18 -21.79 -15.86
C LYS A 87 16.66 -22.16 -16.08
N ARG A 88 17.24 -21.72 -17.20
CA ARG A 88 18.64 -21.91 -17.50
C ARG A 88 19.53 -21.10 -16.56
N THR A 89 20.77 -21.56 -16.38
CA THR A 89 21.80 -20.76 -15.71
C THR A 89 22.24 -19.67 -16.66
N VAL A 90 22.26 -18.42 -16.15
CA VAL A 90 22.70 -17.23 -16.87
C VAL A 90 23.98 -16.74 -16.23
N GLN A 91 24.98 -16.41 -17.05
CA GLN A 91 26.21 -15.75 -16.62
C GLN A 91 26.04 -14.24 -16.82
N LEU A 92 26.31 -13.46 -15.78
CA LEU A 92 26.25 -12.00 -15.87
C LEU A 92 27.57 -11.46 -16.44
N GLU A 93 27.49 -10.79 -17.59
CA GLU A 93 28.63 -10.14 -18.25
C GLU A 93 28.58 -8.61 -18.21
N LYS A 94 27.41 -8.06 -17.95
CA LYS A 94 27.13 -6.63 -17.81
C LYS A 94 25.94 -6.43 -16.90
N ASP A 95 25.57 -5.16 -16.65
CA ASP A 95 24.35 -4.81 -15.95
C ASP A 95 23.12 -5.29 -16.72
N GLU A 96 22.19 -5.91 -16.01
CA GLU A 96 20.95 -6.45 -16.57
C GLU A 96 19.75 -6.00 -15.74
N PHE A 97 18.55 -6.10 -16.30
CA PHE A 97 17.32 -5.76 -15.58
C PHE A 97 16.17 -6.71 -15.84
N MET A 98 15.21 -6.66 -14.96
CA MET A 98 13.86 -7.20 -15.13
C MET A 98 12.83 -6.17 -14.70
N LEU A 99 11.73 -6.08 -15.44
CA LEU A 99 10.57 -5.26 -15.11
C LEU A 99 9.33 -6.14 -15.08
N LEU A 100 8.64 -6.16 -13.97
CA LEU A 100 7.32 -6.77 -13.84
C LEU A 100 6.26 -5.67 -13.81
N SER A 101 5.40 -5.62 -14.83
CA SER A 101 4.25 -4.71 -14.90
C SER A 101 2.96 -5.47 -14.64
N TYR A 102 2.02 -4.81 -13.94
CA TYR A 102 0.71 -5.37 -13.59
C TYR A 102 -0.39 -4.67 -14.38
N ASN A 103 -1.16 -5.45 -15.13
CA ASN A 103 -2.30 -5.06 -15.96
C ASN A 103 -2.02 -4.07 -17.10
N GLU A 104 -0.80 -3.58 -17.24
CA GLU A 104 -0.42 -2.63 -18.28
C GLU A 104 0.80 -3.14 -19.04
N LYS A 105 0.73 -3.11 -20.38
CA LYS A 105 1.89 -3.33 -21.23
C LYS A 105 2.74 -2.08 -21.27
N VAL A 106 4.01 -2.24 -21.08
CA VAL A 106 4.99 -1.16 -21.13
C VAL A 106 5.70 -1.18 -22.49
N ILE A 107 6.02 -0.01 -23.03
CA ILE A 107 6.93 0.09 -24.17
C ILE A 107 8.28 -0.49 -23.73
N PRO A 108 8.91 -1.37 -24.53
CA PRO A 108 10.21 -1.93 -24.18
C PRO A 108 11.19 -0.85 -23.75
N ILE A 109 11.84 -1.07 -22.62
CA ILE A 109 12.83 -0.18 -22.02
C ILE A 109 14.23 -0.76 -22.16
N ASP A 110 15.21 0.10 -22.06
CA ASP A 110 16.61 -0.24 -21.94
C ASP A 110 17.15 -0.01 -20.54
N ILE A 111 18.39 -0.41 -20.31
CA ILE A 111 19.06 -0.27 -19.01
C ILE A 111 19.23 1.21 -18.60
N GLU A 112 19.35 2.13 -19.54
CA GLU A 112 19.49 3.56 -19.25
C GLU A 112 18.17 4.14 -18.75
N ARG A 113 17.06 3.70 -19.31
CA ARG A 113 15.72 4.07 -18.82
C ARG A 113 15.50 3.55 -17.40
N GLU A 114 15.91 2.33 -17.10
CA GLU A 114 15.78 1.77 -15.74
C GLU A 114 16.61 2.57 -14.73
N LYS A 115 17.87 2.87 -15.04
CA LYS A 115 18.73 3.71 -14.20
C LYS A 115 18.09 5.09 -13.93
N LEU A 116 17.45 5.67 -14.95
CA LEU A 116 16.76 6.94 -14.80
C LEU A 116 15.56 6.84 -13.85
N GLU A 117 14.74 5.77 -13.96
CA GLU A 117 13.61 5.54 -13.05
C GLU A 117 14.08 5.32 -11.62
N TYR A 118 15.19 4.59 -11.42
CA TYR A 118 15.81 4.44 -10.11
C TYR A 118 16.25 5.79 -9.52
N CYS A 119 17.02 6.59 -10.29
CA CYS A 119 17.49 7.89 -9.83
C CYS A 119 16.34 8.83 -9.46
N ARG A 120 15.29 8.89 -10.28
CA ARG A 120 14.09 9.69 -10.00
C ARG A 120 13.39 9.25 -8.71
N THR A 121 13.28 7.94 -8.51
CA THR A 121 12.68 7.35 -7.32
C THR A 121 13.51 7.66 -6.08
N LEU A 122 14.83 7.49 -6.16
CA LEU A 122 15.75 7.81 -5.06
C LEU A 122 15.66 9.31 -4.68
N VAL A 123 15.69 10.20 -5.66
CA VAL A 123 15.55 11.65 -5.43
C VAL A 123 14.20 11.98 -4.80
N TYR A 124 13.13 11.33 -5.20
CA TYR A 124 11.80 11.50 -4.58
C TYR A 124 11.83 11.17 -3.09
N TRP A 125 12.40 10.02 -2.71
CA TRP A 125 12.46 9.58 -1.32
C TRP A 125 13.40 10.45 -0.48
N LEU A 126 14.58 10.81 -0.99
CA LEU A 126 15.51 11.71 -0.32
C LEU A 126 14.90 13.11 -0.10
N ASN A 127 14.20 13.65 -1.09
CA ASN A 127 13.48 14.91 -0.95
C ASN A 127 12.34 14.82 0.08
N TRP A 128 11.70 13.67 0.19
CA TRP A 128 10.63 13.48 1.16
C TRP A 128 11.20 13.43 2.58
N THR A 129 12.27 12.65 2.83
CA THR A 129 12.89 12.53 4.16
C THR A 129 13.54 13.85 4.61
N ASN A 130 14.15 14.60 3.68
CA ASN A 130 14.76 15.90 3.99
C ASN A 130 13.76 16.96 4.45
N ARG A 131 12.47 16.79 4.20
CA ARG A 131 11.41 17.70 4.70
C ARG A 131 10.98 17.38 6.12
N SER A 132 11.36 16.23 6.65
CA SER A 132 11.04 15.84 8.02
C SER A 132 11.79 16.72 9.02
N LYS A 133 11.08 17.12 10.09
CA LYS A 133 11.70 17.77 11.24
C LYS A 133 12.81 16.88 11.79
N LYS A 134 13.97 17.44 12.05
CA LYS A 134 15.12 16.74 12.64
C LYS A 134 15.12 16.89 14.15
N TYR A 135 15.57 15.84 14.82
CA TYR A 135 15.61 15.74 16.26
C TYR A 135 17.07 15.47 16.72
N THR A 136 17.38 15.78 17.95
CA THR A 136 18.73 15.55 18.50
C THR A 136 19.00 14.09 18.83
N LEU A 137 17.94 13.32 19.15
CA LEU A 137 18.04 11.91 19.52
C LEU A 137 17.19 11.05 18.58
N TYR A 138 17.66 9.84 18.33
CA TYR A 138 16.94 8.78 17.56
C TYR A 138 16.51 9.17 16.15
N ASN A 139 17.21 10.12 15.51
CA ASN A 139 16.80 10.66 14.22
C ASN A 139 16.68 9.58 13.14
N ASP A 140 17.62 8.63 13.10
CA ASP A 140 17.62 7.52 12.11
C ASP A 140 16.41 6.60 12.29
N VAL A 141 16.06 6.30 13.54
CA VAL A 141 14.90 5.45 13.88
C VAL A 141 13.60 6.17 13.52
N ILE A 142 13.52 7.47 13.82
CA ILE A 142 12.37 8.31 13.47
C ILE A 142 12.20 8.37 11.94
N GLU A 143 13.28 8.61 11.21
CA GLU A 143 13.27 8.66 9.75
C GLU A 143 12.83 7.32 9.14
N ARG A 144 13.36 6.20 9.63
CA ARG A 144 12.94 4.86 9.21
C ARG A 144 11.45 4.62 9.48
N SER A 145 10.95 5.00 10.64
CA SER A 145 9.54 4.87 11.01
C SER A 145 8.65 5.70 10.10
N LEU A 146 9.06 6.93 9.79
CA LEU A 146 8.34 7.80 8.87
C LEU A 146 8.29 7.24 7.44
N LEU A 147 9.37 6.63 6.96
CA LEU A 147 9.40 5.94 5.67
C LEU A 147 8.40 4.79 5.64
N VAL A 148 8.29 4.00 6.72
CA VAL A 148 7.29 2.93 6.84
C VAL A 148 5.87 3.50 6.77
N LEU A 149 5.54 4.53 7.57
CA LEU A 149 4.22 5.17 7.53
C LEU A 149 3.92 5.76 6.14
N LYS A 150 4.93 6.30 5.46
CA LYS A 150 4.77 6.80 4.10
C LYS A 150 4.50 5.68 3.10
N LEU A 151 5.13 4.51 3.23
CA LEU A 151 4.86 3.33 2.40
C LEU A 151 3.44 2.80 2.61
N MET A 152 2.89 2.90 3.83
CA MET A 152 1.50 2.54 4.14
C MET A 152 0.48 3.54 3.56
N SER A 153 0.93 4.75 3.16
CA SER A 153 0.04 5.82 2.71
C SER A 153 -0.26 5.72 1.22
N TYR A 154 -1.52 5.50 0.88
CA TYR A 154 -2.00 5.56 -0.51
C TYR A 154 -2.01 7.01 -1.01
N TYR A 155 -1.75 7.22 -2.31
CA TYR A 155 -1.59 8.57 -2.86
C TYR A 155 -2.87 9.44 -2.76
N LYS A 156 -4.05 8.82 -2.68
CA LYS A 156 -5.34 9.51 -2.49
C LYS A 156 -5.70 9.78 -1.02
N GLY A 157 -4.86 9.36 -0.07
CA GLY A 157 -4.99 9.76 1.33
C GLY A 157 -5.22 8.64 2.33
N ALA A 158 -5.80 7.50 1.94
CA ALA A 158 -5.95 6.37 2.84
C ALA A 158 -4.59 5.89 3.38
N VAL A 159 -4.57 5.42 4.63
CA VAL A 159 -3.39 4.81 5.26
C VAL A 159 -3.76 3.38 5.65
N LEU A 160 -3.01 2.42 5.17
CA LEU A 160 -3.22 1.00 5.48
C LEU A 160 -2.65 0.67 6.86
N ALA A 161 -3.32 -0.22 7.60
CA ALA A 161 -2.80 -0.74 8.85
C ALA A 161 -1.54 -1.62 8.62
N ALA A 162 -1.54 -2.42 7.55
CA ALA A 162 -0.35 -3.10 7.03
C ALA A 162 -0.45 -3.36 5.53
N LEU A 163 0.68 -3.70 4.86
CA LEU A 163 0.72 -4.07 3.44
C LEU A 163 0.50 -5.57 3.20
N THR A 164 0.21 -6.33 4.24
CA THR A 164 0.18 -7.79 4.24
C THR A 164 -1.17 -8.33 4.66
N THR A 165 -1.47 -9.54 4.18
CA THR A 165 -2.55 -10.36 4.72
C THR A 165 -2.00 -11.64 5.33
N SER A 166 -2.69 -12.14 6.34
CA SER A 166 -2.54 -13.49 6.91
C SER A 166 -1.15 -13.84 7.44
N LEU A 167 -0.37 -12.85 7.79
CA LEU A 167 0.81 -13.10 8.64
C LEU A 167 0.33 -13.41 10.08
N PRO A 168 0.79 -14.52 10.68
CA PRO A 168 0.33 -14.91 12.00
C PRO A 168 0.92 -14.01 13.10
N GLU A 169 0.11 -13.64 14.08
CA GLU A 169 0.60 -13.03 15.32
C GLU A 169 1.52 -14.00 16.06
N THR A 170 1.13 -15.27 16.08
CA THR A 170 1.94 -16.38 16.59
C THR A 170 1.97 -17.48 15.53
N VAL A 171 3.17 -17.97 15.17
CA VAL A 171 3.33 -19.02 14.16
C VAL A 171 2.55 -20.28 14.58
N GLY A 172 1.71 -20.78 13.67
CA GLY A 172 0.84 -21.94 13.89
C GLY A 172 -0.53 -21.62 14.48
N ASP A 173 -0.78 -20.36 14.87
CA ASP A 173 -2.05 -19.91 15.42
C ASP A 173 -3.02 -19.40 14.34
N VAL A 174 -4.27 -19.10 14.74
CA VAL A 174 -5.41 -18.78 13.87
C VAL A 174 -5.61 -17.27 13.65
N ARG A 175 -4.89 -16.41 14.38
CA ARG A 175 -5.02 -14.95 14.30
C ARG A 175 -4.21 -14.38 13.13
N ASN A 176 -4.70 -14.65 11.93
CA ASN A 176 -4.03 -14.35 10.65
C ASN A 176 -4.95 -13.43 9.83
N TRP A 177 -4.89 -12.11 10.10
CA TRP A 177 -5.85 -11.16 9.56
C TRP A 177 -5.34 -10.46 8.30
N ASP A 178 -6.27 -9.97 7.49
CA ASP A 178 -5.97 -9.06 6.39
C ASP A 178 -5.97 -7.62 6.91
N TYR A 179 -4.79 -7.00 6.94
CA TYR A 179 -4.58 -5.63 7.41
C TYR A 179 -4.46 -4.60 6.29
N ARG A 180 -4.71 -4.97 5.03
CA ARG A 180 -4.57 -4.10 3.86
C ARG A 180 -5.73 -3.12 3.70
N PHE A 181 -6.29 -2.64 4.80
CA PHE A 181 -7.40 -1.69 4.87
C PHE A 181 -7.03 -0.49 5.72
N CYS A 182 -7.82 0.57 5.58
CA CYS A 182 -7.66 1.83 6.29
C CYS A 182 -8.58 1.86 7.51
N TRP A 183 -8.06 1.50 8.69
CA TRP A 183 -8.75 1.77 9.96
C TRP A 183 -8.68 3.25 10.28
N LEU A 184 -9.78 3.83 10.72
CA LEU A 184 -9.84 5.25 11.08
C LEU A 184 -8.89 5.60 12.23
N ARG A 185 -8.84 4.75 13.26
CA ARG A 185 -7.93 4.87 14.41
C ARG A 185 -6.47 4.90 13.97
N ASP A 186 -6.03 3.85 13.29
CA ASP A 186 -4.63 3.65 12.87
C ASP A 186 -4.18 4.75 11.92
N ALA A 187 -5.04 5.09 10.96
CA ALA A 187 -4.78 6.16 10.01
C ALA A 187 -4.70 7.52 10.70
N SER A 188 -5.58 7.82 11.65
CA SER A 188 -5.57 9.09 12.37
C SER A 188 -4.28 9.27 13.17
N MET A 189 -3.84 8.26 13.92
CA MET A 189 -2.58 8.29 14.67
C MET A 189 -1.36 8.43 13.75
N SER A 190 -1.35 7.70 12.63
CA SER A 190 -0.26 7.76 11.64
C SER A 190 -0.16 9.12 10.98
N ILE A 191 -1.29 9.70 10.59
CA ILE A 191 -1.36 11.01 9.94
C ILE A 191 -1.01 12.13 10.93
N GLU A 192 -1.47 12.06 12.18
CA GLU A 192 -1.09 13.01 13.22
C GLU A 192 0.44 13.00 13.41
N THR A 193 1.04 11.83 13.53
CA THR A 193 2.50 11.69 13.66
C THR A 193 3.22 12.32 12.46
N MET A 194 2.84 11.98 11.23
CA MET A 194 3.43 12.57 10.03
C MET A 194 3.24 14.08 9.97
N PHE A 195 2.09 14.58 10.39
CA PHE A 195 1.80 16.01 10.43
C PHE A 195 2.70 16.77 11.41
N ARG A 196 2.86 16.25 12.63
CA ARG A 196 3.73 16.82 13.67
C ARG A 196 5.19 16.93 13.27
N VAL A 197 5.66 16.03 12.41
CA VAL A 197 7.04 16.04 11.90
C VAL A 197 7.20 16.76 10.56
N GLY A 198 6.20 17.50 10.09
CA GLY A 198 6.29 18.40 8.94
C GLY A 198 5.65 17.91 7.64
N HIS A 199 5.01 16.75 7.62
CA HIS A 199 4.35 16.21 6.42
C HIS A 199 2.87 16.60 6.28
N ALA A 200 2.58 17.90 6.34
CA ALA A 200 1.23 18.45 6.26
C ALA A 200 0.43 18.01 5.02
N GLY A 201 1.12 17.73 3.91
CA GLY A 201 0.48 17.22 2.70
C GLY A 201 -0.17 15.83 2.88
N ALA A 202 0.31 15.01 3.80
CA ALA A 202 -0.30 13.73 4.14
C ALA A 202 -1.65 13.96 4.83
N ALA A 203 -1.69 14.84 5.83
CA ALA A 203 -2.91 15.20 6.54
C ALA A 203 -3.97 15.79 5.59
N ARG A 204 -3.58 16.70 4.70
CA ARG A 204 -4.51 17.28 3.72
C ARG A 204 -5.15 16.21 2.82
N ARG A 205 -4.38 15.23 2.34
CA ARG A 205 -4.93 14.13 1.51
C ARG A 205 -5.86 13.24 2.31
N PHE A 206 -5.49 12.93 3.54
CA PHE A 206 -6.33 12.11 4.41
C PHE A 206 -7.66 12.82 4.73
N MET A 207 -7.65 14.12 5.04
CA MET A 207 -8.88 14.88 5.24
C MET A 207 -9.80 14.81 4.02
N LYS A 208 -9.27 14.97 2.81
CA LYS A 208 -10.04 14.80 1.56
C LYS A 208 -10.58 13.39 1.38
N PHE A 209 -9.80 12.37 1.72
CA PHE A 209 -10.25 10.98 1.70
C PHE A 209 -11.42 10.75 2.66
N ILE A 210 -11.32 11.22 3.90
CA ILE A 210 -12.40 11.11 4.91
C ILE A 210 -13.65 11.86 4.45
N GLN A 211 -13.53 13.11 4.02
CA GLN A 211 -14.66 13.88 3.51
C GLN A 211 -15.38 13.14 2.37
N SER A 212 -14.66 12.69 1.35
CA SER A 212 -15.26 11.98 0.22
C SER A 212 -15.94 10.68 0.63
N THR A 213 -15.34 9.95 1.59
CA THR A 213 -15.88 8.68 2.08
C THR A 213 -17.12 8.89 2.94
N PHE A 214 -17.14 9.91 3.79
CA PHE A 214 -18.20 10.16 4.75
C PHE A 214 -19.40 10.89 4.13
N VAL A 215 -19.17 11.84 3.21
CA VAL A 215 -20.26 12.50 2.48
C VAL A 215 -21.14 11.50 1.74
N ALA A 216 -20.51 10.50 1.14
CA ALA A 216 -21.23 9.40 0.46
C ALA A 216 -22.02 8.50 1.41
N ASN A 217 -21.77 8.57 2.74
CA ASN A 217 -22.21 7.57 3.71
C ASN A 217 -22.73 8.18 5.02
N ARG A 218 -23.39 9.31 4.96
CA ARG A 218 -23.94 10.00 6.15
C ARG A 218 -24.73 9.04 7.04
N ARG A 219 -24.44 9.04 8.36
CA ARG A 219 -25.04 8.21 9.40
C ARG A 219 -24.79 6.69 9.31
N SER A 220 -23.88 6.25 8.43
CA SER A 220 -23.50 4.84 8.33
C SER A 220 -21.99 4.71 8.27
N TYR A 221 -21.30 5.16 9.32
CA TYR A 221 -19.86 5.12 9.42
C TYR A 221 -19.38 3.72 9.78
N GLN A 222 -18.26 3.33 9.16
CA GLN A 222 -17.53 2.11 9.49
C GLN A 222 -16.20 2.48 10.15
N ILE A 223 -15.65 1.57 10.90
CA ILE A 223 -14.34 1.74 11.54
C ILE A 223 -13.18 1.63 10.55
N MET A 224 -13.42 1.00 9.40
CA MET A 224 -12.41 0.77 8.37
C MET A 224 -13.01 0.78 6.97
N TYR A 225 -12.15 1.10 6.00
CA TYR A 225 -12.49 1.21 4.59
C TYR A 225 -11.37 0.64 3.71
N GLY A 226 -11.69 0.30 2.48
CA GLY A 226 -10.68 0.06 1.46
C GLY A 226 -9.91 1.35 1.09
N ILE A 227 -8.83 1.23 0.35
CA ILE A 227 -7.95 2.36 -0.01
C ILE A 227 -8.62 3.43 -0.90
N ARG A 228 -9.75 3.09 -1.52
CA ARG A 228 -10.55 4.01 -2.34
C ARG A 228 -11.90 4.37 -1.68
N GLY A 229 -12.09 3.99 -0.41
CA GLY A 229 -13.33 4.18 0.32
C GLY A 229 -14.32 3.01 0.18
N GLU A 230 -13.86 1.84 -0.30
CA GLU A 230 -14.71 0.64 -0.39
C GLU A 230 -15.20 0.26 1.00
N ARG A 231 -16.50 -0.06 1.07
CA ARG A 231 -17.19 -0.41 2.32
C ARG A 231 -17.33 -1.90 2.54
N LYS A 232 -17.51 -2.67 1.46
CA LYS A 232 -17.70 -4.12 1.54
C LYS A 232 -16.34 -4.81 1.54
N LEU A 233 -15.91 -5.26 2.70
CA LEU A 233 -14.60 -5.86 2.93
C LEU A 233 -14.73 -7.33 3.36
N THR A 234 -15.66 -8.05 2.73
CA THR A 234 -16.05 -9.42 3.09
C THR A 234 -14.85 -10.33 3.26
N GLU A 235 -14.74 -10.94 4.42
CA GLU A 235 -13.71 -11.93 4.73
C GLU A 235 -13.98 -13.24 4.00
N VAL A 236 -12.95 -13.78 3.37
CA VAL A 236 -12.98 -15.06 2.66
C VAL A 236 -11.75 -15.86 3.04
N ILE A 237 -11.94 -17.11 3.43
CA ILE A 237 -10.85 -18.05 3.69
C ILE A 237 -10.37 -18.68 2.38
N LEU A 238 -9.05 -18.75 2.23
CA LEU A 238 -8.38 -19.38 1.09
C LEU A 238 -7.88 -20.77 1.51
N GLU A 239 -8.76 -21.75 1.48
CA GLU A 239 -8.51 -23.11 2.00
C GLU A 239 -7.34 -23.83 1.31
N HIS A 240 -7.03 -23.47 0.06
CA HIS A 240 -5.96 -24.07 -0.73
C HIS A 240 -4.57 -23.55 -0.37
N LEU A 241 -4.46 -22.53 0.49
CA LEU A 241 -3.18 -21.97 0.93
C LEU A 241 -2.85 -22.43 2.35
N SER A 242 -1.60 -22.83 2.56
CA SER A 242 -1.12 -23.28 3.88
C SER A 242 -0.83 -22.14 4.85
N GLY A 243 -0.63 -20.92 4.33
CA GLY A 243 -0.18 -19.78 5.13
C GLY A 243 1.31 -19.79 5.44
N TYR A 244 1.76 -18.75 6.11
CA TYR A 244 3.16 -18.62 6.54
C TYR A 244 3.50 -19.69 7.58
N LYS A 245 4.48 -20.56 7.28
CA LYS A 245 4.88 -21.69 8.14
C LYS A 245 3.65 -22.51 8.61
N ASP A 246 2.77 -22.82 7.67
CA ASP A 246 1.53 -23.59 7.89
C ASP A 246 0.53 -22.96 8.87
N SER A 247 0.60 -21.65 9.09
CA SER A 247 -0.33 -20.91 9.94
C SER A 247 -1.62 -20.61 9.19
N ARG A 248 -2.64 -21.39 9.47
CA ARG A 248 -3.99 -21.28 8.88
C ARG A 248 -4.95 -20.58 9.84
N PRO A 249 -6.05 -19.99 9.31
CA PRO A 249 -6.43 -19.84 7.91
C PRO A 249 -5.72 -18.68 7.20
N VAL A 250 -5.59 -18.77 5.87
CA VAL A 250 -5.24 -17.63 5.03
C VAL A 250 -6.51 -16.89 4.66
N ARG A 251 -6.57 -15.58 4.86
CA ARG A 251 -7.76 -14.75 4.63
C ARG A 251 -7.49 -13.61 3.65
N ILE A 252 -8.54 -13.21 2.95
CA ILE A 252 -8.65 -11.92 2.27
C ILE A 252 -9.94 -11.25 2.70
N GLY A 253 -9.96 -9.93 2.79
CA GLY A 253 -11.05 -9.23 3.47
C GLY A 253 -10.91 -9.29 4.99
N ASN A 254 -11.75 -8.56 5.72
CA ASN A 254 -11.72 -8.56 7.17
C ASN A 254 -13.08 -8.16 7.74
N ASP A 255 -13.75 -9.10 8.41
CA ASP A 255 -15.10 -8.92 8.93
C ASP A 255 -15.21 -7.91 10.08
N ALA A 256 -14.08 -7.41 10.61
CA ALA A 256 -14.08 -6.30 11.56
C ALA A 256 -14.78 -5.05 11.00
N TYR A 257 -14.95 -4.92 9.68
CA TYR A 257 -15.66 -3.78 9.08
C TYR A 257 -17.12 -3.66 9.51
N HIS A 258 -17.71 -4.72 10.03
CA HIS A 258 -19.05 -4.74 10.63
C HIS A 258 -19.07 -4.34 12.11
N GLN A 259 -17.90 -4.27 12.76
CA GLN A 259 -17.82 -4.00 14.19
C GLN A 259 -18.12 -2.52 14.49
N ARG A 260 -18.63 -2.27 15.68
CA ARG A 260 -18.65 -0.96 16.30
C ARG A 260 -17.41 -0.82 17.19
N GLN A 261 -16.70 0.27 17.03
CA GLN A 261 -15.55 0.66 17.86
C GLN A 261 -15.60 2.17 18.06
N ASN A 262 -16.12 2.59 19.20
CA ASN A 262 -16.42 4.01 19.48
C ASN A 262 -15.14 4.84 19.63
N ASP A 263 -14.02 4.22 20.04
CA ASP A 263 -12.70 4.85 20.13
C ASP A 263 -12.23 5.45 18.79
N SER A 264 -12.56 4.83 17.66
CA SER A 264 -12.17 5.28 16.32
C SER A 264 -12.60 6.71 16.02
N PHE A 265 -13.75 7.12 16.50
CA PHE A 265 -14.24 8.50 16.30
C PHE A 265 -13.44 9.50 17.15
N GLY A 266 -13.01 9.11 18.37
CA GLY A 266 -12.17 9.96 19.21
C GLY A 266 -10.84 10.31 18.54
N TYR A 267 -10.14 9.32 17.99
CA TYR A 267 -8.88 9.55 17.24
C TYR A 267 -9.09 10.41 15.99
N LEU A 268 -10.18 10.19 15.26
CA LEU A 268 -10.49 10.99 14.08
C LEU A 268 -10.80 12.43 14.44
N MET A 269 -11.60 12.66 15.49
CA MET A 269 -11.98 13.99 15.95
C MET A 269 -10.78 14.79 16.46
N ASP A 270 -9.86 14.14 17.19
CA ASP A 270 -8.63 14.78 17.65
C ASP A 270 -7.76 15.21 16.46
N LEU A 271 -7.60 14.34 15.46
CA LEU A 271 -6.86 14.69 14.25
C LEU A 271 -7.50 15.85 13.48
N ILE A 272 -8.84 15.88 13.34
CA ILE A 272 -9.57 16.98 12.68
C ILE A 272 -9.32 18.29 13.44
N TYR A 273 -9.43 18.28 14.77
CA TYR A 273 -9.16 19.45 15.60
C TYR A 273 -7.74 19.97 15.42
N GLN A 274 -6.74 19.11 15.50
CA GLN A 274 -5.33 19.49 15.33
C GLN A 274 -5.04 20.00 13.92
N TYR A 275 -5.64 19.39 12.90
CA TYR A 275 -5.48 19.82 11.52
C TYR A 275 -5.97 21.25 11.32
N TYR A 276 -7.19 21.57 11.71
CA TYR A 276 -7.76 22.92 11.52
C TYR A 276 -7.16 23.98 12.44
N ARG A 277 -6.66 23.58 13.59
CA ARG A 277 -5.89 24.47 14.48
C ARG A 277 -4.59 24.97 13.84
N LEU A 278 -3.92 24.14 13.05
CA LEU A 278 -2.60 24.42 12.49
C LEU A 278 -2.62 24.76 11.00
N MET A 279 -3.67 24.38 10.30
CA MET A 279 -3.86 24.60 8.87
C MET A 279 -5.28 25.10 8.59
N PRO A 280 -5.52 26.40 8.80
CA PRO A 280 -6.83 26.97 8.50
C PRO A 280 -7.15 26.79 7.01
N GLY A 281 -8.34 26.24 6.73
CA GLY A 281 -8.88 26.07 5.39
C GLY A 281 -9.64 27.32 4.93
N THR A 282 -10.24 27.23 3.74
CA THR A 282 -11.27 28.18 3.30
C THR A 282 -12.54 28.00 4.13
N LEU A 283 -13.43 28.99 4.12
CA LEU A 283 -14.72 28.85 4.81
C LEU A 283 -15.52 27.66 4.32
N ASP A 284 -15.56 27.44 3.01
CA ASP A 284 -16.26 26.29 2.40
C ASP A 284 -15.71 24.94 2.90
N GLU A 285 -14.36 24.81 2.96
CA GLU A 285 -13.73 23.60 3.48
C GLU A 285 -14.05 23.37 4.96
N ILE A 286 -14.16 24.44 5.75
CA ILE A 286 -14.50 24.39 7.18
C ILE A 286 -15.97 24.01 7.35
N GLU A 287 -16.87 24.60 6.56
CA GLU A 287 -18.31 24.30 6.61
C GLU A 287 -18.59 22.84 6.26
N ASP A 288 -18.02 22.34 5.17
CA ASP A 288 -18.15 20.93 4.79
C ASP A 288 -17.65 19.99 5.88
N MET A 289 -16.51 20.32 6.51
CA MET A 289 -15.96 19.53 7.60
C MET A 289 -16.84 19.63 8.84
N TRP A 290 -17.43 20.79 9.13
CA TRP A 290 -18.31 20.98 10.27
C TRP A 290 -19.59 20.14 10.15
N GLU A 291 -20.16 20.03 8.95
CA GLU A 291 -21.30 19.15 8.70
C GLU A 291 -20.94 17.67 8.99
N MET A 292 -19.74 17.26 8.59
CA MET A 292 -19.24 15.91 8.90
C MET A 292 -19.05 15.72 10.41
N VAL A 293 -18.45 16.69 11.10
CA VAL A 293 -18.25 16.67 12.56
C VAL A 293 -19.58 16.52 13.29
N LYS A 294 -20.60 17.31 12.93
CA LYS A 294 -21.95 17.19 13.52
C LYS A 294 -22.52 15.80 13.32
N SER A 295 -22.42 15.26 12.11
CA SER A 295 -22.94 13.92 11.80
C SER A 295 -22.22 12.80 12.58
N ILE A 296 -20.92 12.94 12.84
CA ILE A 296 -20.17 12.03 13.71
C ILE A 296 -20.66 12.15 15.16
N LEU A 297 -20.83 13.38 15.66
CA LEU A 297 -21.32 13.63 17.02
C LEU A 297 -22.71 13.02 17.24
N ASP A 298 -23.62 13.20 16.29
CA ASP A 298 -24.95 12.59 16.34
C ASP A 298 -24.82 11.04 16.45
N THR A 299 -23.98 10.43 15.61
CA THR A 299 -23.73 8.99 15.64
C THR A 299 -23.17 8.53 17.00
N VAL A 300 -22.21 9.27 17.55
CA VAL A 300 -21.61 8.95 18.85
C VAL A 300 -22.66 9.08 19.96
N GLN A 301 -23.48 10.15 19.96
CA GLN A 301 -24.55 10.33 20.95
C GLN A 301 -25.59 9.22 20.93
N GLU A 302 -25.91 8.69 19.76
CA GLU A 302 -26.85 7.58 19.61
C GLU A 302 -26.25 6.21 20.02
N ASP A 303 -24.92 6.06 19.90
CA ASP A 303 -24.26 4.77 19.96
C ASP A 303 -23.36 4.53 21.18
N TRP A 304 -22.95 5.58 21.91
CA TRP A 304 -21.94 5.47 22.97
C TRP A 304 -22.31 4.53 24.13
N GLN A 305 -23.61 4.31 24.39
CA GLN A 305 -24.08 3.40 25.43
C GLN A 305 -24.26 1.97 24.92
N LYS A 306 -24.17 1.75 23.61
CA LYS A 306 -24.32 0.40 23.02
C LYS A 306 -23.00 -0.36 23.14
N PRO A 307 -23.04 -1.68 23.37
CA PRO A 307 -21.84 -2.51 23.40
C PRO A 307 -21.00 -2.31 22.15
N ASP A 308 -19.69 -2.24 22.31
CA ASP A 308 -18.72 -2.19 21.21
C ASP A 308 -17.63 -3.27 21.39
N LYS A 309 -16.79 -3.43 20.37
CA LYS A 309 -15.68 -4.39 20.38
C LYS A 309 -14.37 -3.76 20.86
N GLY A 310 -14.35 -2.43 21.05
CA GLY A 310 -13.17 -1.67 21.44
C GLY A 310 -11.96 -1.85 20.54
N ILE A 311 -10.84 -1.35 20.99
CA ILE A 311 -9.56 -1.42 20.27
C ILE A 311 -9.06 -2.87 20.04
N TRP A 312 -9.51 -3.80 20.87
CA TRP A 312 -9.04 -5.20 20.81
C TRP A 312 -9.76 -6.06 19.76
N GLU A 313 -10.81 -5.51 19.12
CA GLU A 313 -11.56 -6.17 18.04
C GLU A 313 -12.02 -7.60 18.41
N ILE A 314 -12.53 -7.76 19.63
CA ILE A 314 -12.91 -9.06 20.16
C ILE A 314 -13.95 -9.70 19.23
N ARG A 315 -13.62 -10.88 18.72
CA ARG A 315 -14.50 -11.74 17.94
C ARG A 315 -15.12 -12.78 18.89
N GLY A 316 -16.43 -12.71 19.07
CA GLY A 316 -17.16 -13.62 19.94
C GLY A 316 -18.64 -13.44 19.72
#